data_5c38dddfa1b3b02f2bc982bd0266760a
#
_entry.id   5c38dddfa1b3b02f2bc982bd0266760a
#
_cell.length_a   1.000
_cell.length_b   1.000
_cell.length_c   1.000
_cell.angle_alpha   90.00
_cell.angle_beta   90.00
_cell.angle_gamma   90.00
#
_symmetry.space_group_name_H-M   'P 1'
#
loop_
_entity.id
_entity.type
_entity.pdbx_description
1 polymer ?
#
loop_
_entity_poly.entity_id
_entity_poly.type
_entity_poly.pdbx_seq_one_letter_code
_entity_poly.pdbx_strand_id
1 'polypeptide(L)'
;VSDYNKGVIKKDTITKILEKCKNVYVDPKQGFSRYVGAFLVKPNMKEYEAWFGNFNIETAKKMCEDNVWTWLVVTDGANGIHVVTKDSYDHIKSNTVEVADVSGAGDSVLAIIAHYFKTNNMIACCELAVKGAEKIVQKRGVSIIDRSDIEDTVVWTNGVFDILHKGHLELLKFAKQQGDKLIVGINSDASVKRLKG
;
A
#
# COMPACT_ATOMS: atom_id res chain seq x y z
N VAL A 1 11.11 3.91 -11.02
CA VAL A 1 12.06 5.03 -11.22
C VAL A 1 11.88 5.99 -10.07
N SER A 2 12.90 6.15 -9.21
CA SER A 2 12.94 7.19 -8.18
C SER A 2 13.88 8.28 -8.68
N ASP A 3 13.33 9.45 -9.05
CA ASP A 3 14.11 10.54 -9.66
C ASP A 3 14.32 11.68 -8.65
N TYR A 4 15.46 11.65 -7.97
CA TYR A 4 15.88 12.69 -7.03
C TYR A 4 16.42 13.96 -7.68
N ASN A 5 16.34 14.07 -9.01
CA ASN A 5 16.85 15.21 -9.80
C ASN A 5 18.33 15.53 -9.55
N LYS A 6 19.14 14.52 -9.28
CA LYS A 6 20.59 14.68 -9.09
C LYS A 6 21.39 14.37 -10.37
N GLY A 7 20.75 14.45 -11.55
CA GLY A 7 21.39 14.30 -12.86
C GLY A 7 21.63 12.86 -13.31
N VAL A 8 21.28 11.86 -12.51
CA VAL A 8 21.40 10.43 -12.89
C VAL A 8 20.37 10.08 -13.98
N ILE A 9 19.13 10.54 -13.83
CA ILE A 9 18.06 10.30 -14.81
C ILE A 9 17.91 11.49 -15.73
N LYS A 10 18.52 11.38 -16.93
CA LYS A 10 18.39 12.37 -17.99
C LYS A 10 17.06 12.19 -18.75
N LYS A 11 16.63 13.26 -19.48
CA LYS A 11 15.41 13.22 -20.30
C LYS A 11 15.42 12.04 -21.28
N ASP A 12 16.50 11.82 -21.98
CA ASP A 12 16.62 10.72 -22.96
C ASP A 12 16.58 9.33 -22.29
N THR A 13 17.05 9.24 -21.04
CA THR A 13 17.01 7.99 -20.28
C THR A 13 15.56 7.63 -19.93
N ILE A 14 14.79 8.60 -19.44
CA ILE A 14 13.39 8.35 -19.08
C ILE A 14 12.53 8.05 -20.30
N THR A 15 12.76 8.75 -21.42
CA THR A 15 12.07 8.47 -22.69
C THR A 15 12.29 7.02 -23.12
N LYS A 16 13.55 6.56 -23.13
CA LYS A 16 13.87 5.17 -23.49
C LYS A 16 13.26 4.14 -22.54
N ILE A 17 13.14 4.46 -21.25
CA ILE A 17 12.49 3.58 -20.26
C ILE A 17 11.00 3.48 -20.58
N LEU A 18 10.34 4.61 -20.80
CA LEU A 18 8.90 4.66 -21.10
C LEU A 18 8.56 3.94 -22.43
N GLU A 19 9.43 4.03 -23.43
CA GLU A 19 9.25 3.31 -24.71
C GLU A 19 9.43 1.79 -24.58
N LYS A 20 10.34 1.34 -23.72
CA LYS A 20 10.73 -0.08 -23.63
C LYS A 20 9.97 -0.86 -22.55
N CYS A 21 9.43 -0.18 -21.53
CA CYS A 21 8.80 -0.80 -20.38
C CYS A 21 7.31 -0.47 -20.36
N LYS A 22 6.46 -1.50 -20.23
CA LYS A 22 4.99 -1.32 -20.19
C LYS A 22 4.49 -0.63 -18.93
N ASN A 23 5.05 -1.01 -17.78
CA ASN A 23 4.59 -0.52 -16.48
C ASN A 23 5.73 0.22 -15.79
N VAL A 24 5.81 1.53 -16.01
CA VAL A 24 6.82 2.38 -15.39
C VAL A 24 6.20 3.12 -14.20
N TYR A 25 6.70 2.81 -13.02
CA TYR A 25 6.31 3.47 -11.76
C TYR A 25 7.33 4.57 -11.46
N VAL A 26 6.86 5.78 -11.22
CA VAL A 26 7.74 6.95 -11.07
C VAL A 26 7.46 7.66 -9.74
N ASP A 27 8.53 7.92 -8.98
CA ASP A 27 8.56 8.90 -7.89
C ASP A 27 9.33 10.14 -8.39
N PRO A 28 8.61 11.17 -8.85
CA PRO A 28 9.23 12.34 -9.45
C PRO A 28 9.55 13.39 -8.41
N LYS A 29 10.71 14.05 -8.54
CA LYS A 29 11.06 15.22 -7.70
C LYS A 29 11.01 16.53 -8.47
N GLN A 30 11.04 16.50 -9.80
CA GLN A 30 10.88 17.68 -10.66
C GLN A 30 10.16 17.35 -11.96
N GLY A 31 9.29 18.28 -12.37
CA GLY A 31 8.77 18.35 -13.74
C GLY A 31 8.02 17.13 -14.23
N PHE A 32 6.74 17.04 -13.93
CA PHE A 32 5.85 15.96 -14.32
C PHE A 32 5.82 15.69 -15.85
N SER A 33 6.05 16.70 -16.69
CA SER A 33 6.03 16.58 -18.16
C SER A 33 7.06 15.60 -18.74
N ARG A 34 8.05 15.19 -17.95
CA ARG A 34 9.04 14.19 -18.38
C ARG A 34 8.50 12.76 -18.35
N TYR A 35 7.37 12.54 -17.68
CA TYR A 35 6.83 11.21 -17.38
C TYR A 35 5.50 10.93 -18.08
N VAL A 36 5.25 11.63 -19.19
CA VAL A 36 4.08 11.38 -20.04
C VAL A 36 4.08 9.92 -20.51
N GLY A 37 2.96 9.23 -20.33
CA GLY A 37 2.82 7.80 -20.64
C GLY A 37 3.32 6.84 -19.54
N ALA A 38 3.72 7.34 -18.37
CA ALA A 38 4.04 6.47 -17.23
C ALA A 38 2.80 5.71 -16.75
N PHE A 39 3.01 4.47 -16.31
CA PHE A 39 1.92 3.67 -15.75
C PHE A 39 1.43 4.24 -14.42
N LEU A 40 2.35 4.63 -13.54
CA LEU A 40 2.03 5.24 -12.26
C LEU A 40 3.00 6.38 -11.95
N VAL A 41 2.46 7.52 -11.54
CA VAL A 41 3.21 8.68 -11.05
C VAL A 41 2.81 8.96 -9.60
N LYS A 42 3.81 9.01 -8.69
CA LYS A 42 3.59 9.16 -7.25
C LYS A 42 4.29 10.40 -6.68
N PRO A 43 3.73 11.59 -6.80
CA PRO A 43 4.18 12.75 -6.03
C PRO A 43 3.71 12.67 -4.57
N ASN A 44 4.33 13.45 -3.70
CA ASN A 44 3.69 13.84 -2.44
C ASN A 44 2.80 15.09 -2.67
N MET A 45 1.97 15.44 -1.66
CA MET A 45 1.04 16.56 -1.77
C MET A 45 1.76 17.88 -2.09
N LYS A 46 2.90 18.16 -1.46
CA LYS A 46 3.68 19.39 -1.74
C LYS A 46 4.21 19.42 -3.18
N GLU A 47 4.67 18.28 -3.70
CA GLU A 47 5.12 18.16 -5.08
C GLU A 47 3.95 18.33 -6.06
N TYR A 48 2.80 17.72 -5.76
CA TYR A 48 1.59 17.89 -6.55
C TYR A 48 1.14 19.36 -6.59
N GLU A 49 1.03 20.00 -5.44
CA GLU A 49 0.60 21.39 -5.33
C GLU A 49 1.58 22.38 -6.00
N ALA A 50 2.87 22.10 -5.96
CA ALA A 50 3.87 22.88 -6.65
C ALA A 50 3.72 22.83 -8.19
N TRP A 51 3.09 21.76 -8.72
CA TRP A 51 2.89 21.59 -10.16
C TRP A 51 1.52 22.06 -10.64
N PHE A 52 0.47 21.83 -9.85
CA PHE A 52 -0.92 21.96 -10.28
C PHE A 52 -1.77 22.88 -9.40
N GLY A 53 -1.18 23.46 -8.33
CA GLY A 53 -1.92 24.19 -7.30
C GLY A 53 -2.64 23.26 -6.33
N ASN A 54 -3.51 23.82 -5.49
CA ASN A 54 -4.24 23.09 -4.46
C ASN A 54 -4.90 21.83 -5.04
N PHE A 55 -4.85 20.74 -4.26
CA PHE A 55 -5.39 19.46 -4.70
C PHE A 55 -6.90 19.58 -5.00
N ASN A 56 -7.24 19.18 -6.22
CA ASN A 56 -8.62 19.13 -6.70
C ASN A 56 -8.81 17.87 -7.55
N ILE A 57 -9.87 17.12 -7.29
CA ILE A 57 -10.13 15.82 -7.93
C ILE A 57 -10.25 15.95 -9.45
N GLU A 58 -10.98 16.93 -9.94
CA GLU A 58 -11.19 17.11 -11.38
C GLU A 58 -9.90 17.54 -12.09
N THR A 59 -9.09 18.39 -11.45
CA THR A 59 -7.75 18.72 -11.95
C THR A 59 -6.85 17.47 -11.97
N ALA A 60 -6.87 16.66 -10.93
CA ALA A 60 -6.08 15.44 -10.86
C ALA A 60 -6.47 14.41 -11.93
N LYS A 61 -7.78 14.20 -12.18
CA LYS A 61 -8.29 13.37 -13.29
C LYS A 61 -7.83 13.87 -14.64
N LYS A 62 -7.97 15.18 -14.87
CA LYS A 62 -7.50 15.81 -16.11
C LYS A 62 -6.00 15.63 -16.30
N MET A 63 -5.20 15.73 -15.25
CA MET A 63 -3.75 15.48 -15.34
C MET A 63 -3.43 14.04 -15.71
N CYS A 64 -4.21 13.06 -15.25
CA CYS A 64 -4.07 11.67 -15.69
C CYS A 64 -4.35 11.55 -17.20
N GLU A 65 -5.40 12.19 -17.70
CA GLU A 65 -5.76 12.16 -19.11
C GLU A 65 -4.71 12.86 -19.98
N ASP A 66 -4.38 14.13 -19.66
CA ASP A 66 -3.46 14.98 -20.44
C ASP A 66 -2.03 14.37 -20.52
N ASN A 67 -1.60 13.66 -19.48
CA ASN A 67 -0.27 13.06 -19.43
C ASN A 67 -0.27 11.55 -19.73
N VAL A 68 -1.41 10.97 -20.06
CA VAL A 68 -1.56 9.53 -20.36
C VAL A 68 -1.06 8.67 -19.20
N TRP A 69 -1.32 9.10 -17.96
CA TRP A 69 -1.02 8.30 -16.77
C TRP A 69 -2.19 7.36 -16.46
N THR A 70 -1.88 6.08 -16.25
CA THR A 70 -2.92 5.14 -15.80
C THR A 70 -3.30 5.43 -14.35
N TRP A 71 -2.31 5.76 -13.52
CA TRP A 71 -2.49 6.02 -12.10
C TRP A 71 -1.69 7.24 -11.64
N LEU A 72 -2.36 8.14 -10.93
CA LEU A 72 -1.74 9.18 -10.13
C LEU A 72 -1.99 8.86 -8.65
N VAL A 73 -0.93 8.67 -7.88
CA VAL A 73 -0.98 8.30 -6.48
C VAL A 73 -0.33 9.41 -5.67
N VAL A 74 -1.13 10.26 -5.02
CA VAL A 74 -0.62 11.39 -4.24
C VAL A 74 -0.55 11.01 -2.77
N THR A 75 0.66 11.00 -2.20
CA THR A 75 0.85 10.74 -0.77
C THR A 75 0.66 12.03 0.03
N ASP A 76 -0.20 12.00 1.06
CA ASP A 76 -0.57 13.17 1.87
C ASP A 76 -0.26 12.97 3.36
N GLY A 77 0.87 12.40 3.66
CA GLY A 77 1.37 12.22 5.02
C GLY A 77 0.34 11.51 5.92
N ALA A 78 -0.03 12.15 7.02
CA ALA A 78 -1.00 11.60 7.97
C ALA A 78 -2.43 11.46 7.41
N ASN A 79 -2.75 12.13 6.31
CA ASN A 79 -4.07 12.02 5.66
C ASN A 79 -4.17 10.78 4.77
N GLY A 80 -3.06 10.11 4.47
CA GLY A 80 -3.03 8.88 3.68
C GLY A 80 -2.67 9.07 2.22
N ILE A 81 -3.41 8.45 1.31
CA ILE A 81 -3.08 8.39 -0.12
C ILE A 81 -4.33 8.67 -0.97
N HIS A 82 -4.21 9.58 -1.92
CA HIS A 82 -5.20 9.82 -2.98
C HIS A 82 -4.83 8.99 -4.20
N VAL A 83 -5.75 8.19 -4.70
CA VAL A 83 -5.58 7.33 -5.88
C VAL A 83 -6.49 7.83 -6.98
N VAL A 84 -5.92 8.25 -8.10
CA VAL A 84 -6.64 8.91 -9.18
C VAL A 84 -6.37 8.22 -10.51
N THR A 85 -7.41 8.05 -11.30
CA THR A 85 -7.34 7.77 -12.74
C THR A 85 -8.08 8.89 -13.48
N LYS A 86 -8.10 8.85 -14.80
CA LYS A 86 -8.93 9.79 -15.57
C LYS A 86 -10.43 9.67 -15.23
N ASP A 87 -10.89 8.49 -14.80
CA ASP A 87 -12.33 8.18 -14.61
C ASP A 87 -12.72 8.04 -13.13
N SER A 88 -11.77 7.75 -12.22
CA SER A 88 -12.07 7.43 -10.83
C SER A 88 -11.17 8.17 -9.85
N TYR A 89 -11.63 8.23 -8.60
CA TYR A 89 -10.91 8.74 -7.45
C TYR A 89 -11.26 7.94 -6.21
N ASP A 90 -10.23 7.56 -5.46
CA ASP A 90 -10.34 6.93 -4.14
C ASP A 90 -9.40 7.61 -3.16
N HIS A 91 -9.78 7.64 -1.88
CA HIS A 91 -8.95 8.15 -0.80
C HIS A 91 -8.78 7.09 0.28
N ILE A 92 -7.55 6.62 0.44
CA ILE A 92 -7.16 5.64 1.46
C ILE A 92 -6.58 6.41 2.64
N LYS A 93 -7.35 6.44 3.72
CA LYS A 93 -6.96 7.16 4.93
C LYS A 93 -5.86 6.40 5.68
N SER A 94 -4.92 7.15 6.24
CA SER A 94 -3.97 6.61 7.20
C SER A 94 -4.56 6.62 8.60
N ASN A 95 -4.15 5.66 9.43
CA ASN A 95 -4.45 5.70 10.86
C ASN A 95 -3.55 6.73 11.55
N THR A 96 -4.04 7.31 12.64
CA THR A 96 -3.19 8.17 13.47
C THR A 96 -2.13 7.32 14.16
N VAL A 97 -0.85 7.57 13.84
CA VAL A 97 0.30 6.90 14.43
C VAL A 97 1.30 7.92 14.97
N GLU A 98 2.05 7.53 15.98
CA GLU A 98 3.16 8.34 16.48
C GLU A 98 4.30 8.32 15.46
N VAL A 99 4.69 9.50 14.98
CA VAL A 99 5.71 9.65 13.93
C VAL A 99 7.06 9.92 14.59
N ALA A 100 8.01 9.01 14.40
CA ALA A 100 9.39 9.16 14.85
C ALA A 100 10.30 9.73 13.74
N ASP A 101 10.11 9.27 12.49
CA ASP A 101 10.86 9.72 11.32
C ASP A 101 10.06 9.47 10.05
N VAL A 102 10.05 10.40 9.11
CA VAL A 102 9.36 10.27 7.81
C VAL A 102 10.26 9.79 6.67
N SER A 103 11.55 9.57 6.95
CA SER A 103 12.54 9.22 5.94
C SER A 103 12.23 7.85 5.31
N GLY A 104 12.16 7.80 3.99
CA GLY A 104 11.93 6.56 3.23
C GLY A 104 10.47 6.11 3.12
N ALA A 105 9.52 6.76 3.80
CA ALA A 105 8.10 6.38 3.71
C ALA A 105 7.57 6.47 2.26
N GLY A 106 7.93 7.53 1.53
CA GLY A 106 7.51 7.70 0.13
C GLY A 106 8.09 6.65 -0.82
N ASP A 107 9.36 6.29 -0.66
CA ASP A 107 10.02 5.23 -1.47
C ASP A 107 9.39 3.88 -1.19
N SER A 108 9.07 3.60 0.08
CA SER A 108 8.44 2.35 0.49
C SER A 108 7.02 2.21 -0.07
N VAL A 109 6.23 3.29 -0.11
CA VAL A 109 4.91 3.29 -0.77
C VAL A 109 5.04 2.85 -2.22
N LEU A 110 5.97 3.43 -2.99
CA LEU A 110 6.17 3.05 -4.39
C LEU A 110 6.62 1.59 -4.53
N ALA A 111 7.54 1.14 -3.67
CA ALA A 111 8.06 -0.22 -3.70
C ALA A 111 6.97 -1.26 -3.40
N ILE A 112 6.13 -1.01 -2.39
CA ILE A 112 5.01 -1.87 -2.01
C ILE A 112 4.00 -1.96 -3.16
N ILE A 113 3.57 -0.83 -3.72
CA ILE A 113 2.63 -0.82 -4.85
C ILE A 113 3.22 -1.61 -6.03
N ALA A 114 4.47 -1.37 -6.41
CA ALA A 114 5.11 -2.05 -7.53
C ALA A 114 5.25 -3.57 -7.31
N HIS A 115 5.47 -4.00 -6.06
CA HIS A 115 5.58 -5.42 -5.70
C HIS A 115 4.23 -6.14 -5.76
N TYR A 116 3.22 -5.56 -5.12
CA TYR A 116 1.92 -6.22 -4.91
C TYR A 116 0.94 -6.06 -6.08
N PHE A 117 1.16 -5.11 -6.99
CA PHE A 117 0.25 -4.89 -8.14
C PHE A 117 0.15 -6.08 -9.09
N LYS A 118 1.10 -6.99 -9.08
CA LYS A 118 1.05 -8.24 -9.89
C LYS A 118 -0.07 -9.18 -9.45
N THR A 119 -0.47 -9.14 -8.20
CA THR A 119 -1.42 -10.09 -7.59
C THR A 119 -2.64 -9.41 -6.98
N ASN A 120 -2.67 -8.08 -6.91
CA ASN A 120 -3.73 -7.30 -6.29
C ASN A 120 -4.20 -6.16 -7.21
N ASN A 121 -5.38 -5.61 -6.93
CA ASN A 121 -5.81 -4.36 -7.55
C ASN A 121 -5.10 -3.15 -6.91
N MET A 122 -5.17 -1.97 -7.55
CA MET A 122 -4.46 -0.78 -7.11
C MET A 122 -4.87 -0.32 -5.70
N ILE A 123 -6.16 -0.38 -5.37
CA ILE A 123 -6.66 0.05 -4.06
C ILE A 123 -6.07 -0.81 -2.95
N ALA A 124 -6.12 -2.14 -3.10
CA ALA A 124 -5.51 -3.07 -2.14
C ALA A 124 -3.99 -2.85 -2.01
N CYS A 125 -3.29 -2.56 -3.12
CA CYS A 125 -1.87 -2.21 -3.06
C CYS A 125 -1.61 -0.93 -2.27
N CYS A 126 -2.45 0.08 -2.43
CA CYS A 126 -2.33 1.34 -1.71
C CYS A 126 -2.70 1.20 -0.22
N GLU A 127 -3.67 0.35 0.12
CA GLU A 127 -3.97 -0.01 1.53
C GLU A 127 -2.75 -0.66 2.21
N LEU A 128 -2.10 -1.62 1.55
CA LEU A 128 -0.85 -2.22 2.03
C LEU A 128 0.27 -1.19 2.13
N ALA A 129 0.34 -0.25 1.17
CA ALA A 129 1.35 0.80 1.16
C ALA A 129 1.16 1.80 2.31
N VAL A 130 -0.09 2.18 2.65
CA VAL A 130 -0.40 3.00 3.83
C VAL A 130 0.03 2.28 5.09
N LYS A 131 -0.36 1.00 5.27
CA LYS A 131 0.04 0.19 6.42
C LYS A 131 1.57 0.11 6.57
N GLY A 132 2.28 -0.10 5.46
CA GLY A 132 3.74 -0.13 5.45
C GLY A 132 4.37 1.21 5.80
N ALA A 133 3.85 2.31 5.25
CA ALA A 133 4.33 3.66 5.57
C ALA A 133 4.12 3.99 7.06
N GLU A 134 2.97 3.64 7.64
CA GLU A 134 2.70 3.79 9.08
C GLU A 134 3.73 3.06 9.96
N LYS A 135 4.16 1.87 9.55
CA LYS A 135 5.20 1.12 10.27
C LYS A 135 6.58 1.76 10.14
N ILE A 136 6.91 2.31 8.98
CA ILE A 136 8.19 2.98 8.75
C ILE A 136 8.30 4.25 9.58
N VAL A 137 7.28 5.12 9.57
CA VAL A 137 7.34 6.40 10.28
C VAL A 137 7.42 6.25 11.81
N GLN A 138 7.06 5.09 12.35
CA GLN A 138 7.22 4.75 13.77
C GLN A 138 8.64 4.32 14.14
N LYS A 139 9.46 3.94 13.16
CA LYS A 139 10.85 3.53 13.36
C LYS A 139 11.78 4.74 13.24
N ARG A 140 12.83 4.83 14.06
CA ARG A 140 13.84 5.89 13.94
C ARG A 140 14.86 5.54 12.89
N GLY A 141 15.21 6.52 12.04
CA GLY A 141 16.21 6.38 10.98
C GLY A 141 15.68 5.60 9.75
N VAL A 142 16.60 5.34 8.81
CA VAL A 142 16.27 4.59 7.59
C VAL A 142 15.93 3.15 7.96
N SER A 143 14.69 2.77 7.73
CA SER A 143 14.17 1.44 8.09
C SER A 143 13.88 0.62 6.83
N ILE A 144 14.17 -0.67 6.92
CA ILE A 144 13.74 -1.66 5.93
C ILE A 144 12.33 -2.11 6.32
N ILE A 145 11.47 -2.29 5.32
CA ILE A 145 10.16 -2.87 5.49
C ILE A 145 10.21 -4.36 5.17
N ASP A 146 9.71 -5.15 6.09
CA ASP A 146 9.56 -6.59 5.92
C ASP A 146 8.11 -6.94 5.54
N ARG A 147 7.93 -8.13 4.98
CA ARG A 147 6.62 -8.67 4.62
C ARG A 147 5.67 -8.72 5.83
N SER A 148 6.19 -9.07 6.99
CA SER A 148 5.46 -9.08 8.26
C SER A 148 5.01 -7.70 8.75
N ASP A 149 5.60 -6.62 8.24
CA ASP A 149 5.14 -5.25 8.56
C ASP A 149 3.83 -4.89 7.84
N ILE A 150 3.52 -5.57 6.73
CA ILE A 150 2.38 -5.25 5.84
C ILE A 150 1.35 -6.37 5.71
N GLU A 151 1.78 -7.62 5.65
CA GLU A 151 0.88 -8.78 5.58
C GLU A 151 0.44 -9.21 6.98
N ASP A 152 -0.84 -9.56 7.13
CA ASP A 152 -1.34 -10.07 8.39
C ASP A 152 -0.79 -11.47 8.65
N THR A 153 -0.26 -11.69 9.85
CA THR A 153 0.07 -13.03 10.34
C THR A 153 -1.21 -13.76 10.65
N VAL A 154 -1.51 -14.79 9.83
CA VAL A 154 -2.70 -15.62 10.02
C VAL A 154 -2.35 -16.82 10.88
N VAL A 155 -3.03 -16.94 12.01
CA VAL A 155 -2.95 -18.09 12.90
C VAL A 155 -4.14 -19.00 12.64
N TRP A 156 -3.88 -20.29 12.52
CA TRP A 156 -4.91 -21.31 12.35
C TRP A 156 -4.97 -22.20 13.61
N THR A 157 -6.17 -22.45 14.10
CA THR A 157 -6.44 -23.50 15.08
C THR A 157 -7.74 -24.24 14.72
N ASN A 158 -7.92 -25.42 15.27
CA ASN A 158 -9.15 -26.19 15.06
C ASN A 158 -9.54 -26.97 16.32
N GLY A 159 -10.81 -27.33 16.39
CA GLY A 159 -11.34 -28.13 17.49
C GLY A 159 -12.81 -28.50 17.30
N VAL A 160 -13.28 -29.41 18.10
CA VAL A 160 -14.70 -29.80 18.10
C VAL A 160 -15.57 -28.71 18.71
N PHE A 161 -15.11 -28.07 19.79
CA PHE A 161 -15.80 -26.98 20.49
C PHE A 161 -17.28 -27.26 20.80
N ASP A 162 -17.58 -28.50 21.13
CA ASP A 162 -18.96 -28.98 21.38
C ASP A 162 -19.61 -28.19 22.53
N ILE A 163 -19.01 -28.26 23.73
CA ILE A 163 -19.38 -27.38 24.86
C ILE A 163 -18.20 -26.49 25.17
N LEU A 164 -18.38 -25.18 25.00
CA LEU A 164 -17.34 -24.22 25.31
C LEU A 164 -17.09 -24.17 26.83
N HIS A 165 -15.82 -24.28 27.20
CA HIS A 165 -15.36 -24.13 28.58
C HIS A 165 -14.12 -23.24 28.65
N LYS A 166 -13.67 -22.91 29.88
CA LYS A 166 -12.56 -22.00 30.12
C LYS A 166 -11.30 -22.36 29.33
N GLY A 167 -10.98 -23.67 29.23
CA GLY A 167 -9.82 -24.13 28.45
C GLY A 167 -9.89 -23.78 26.97
N HIS A 168 -11.06 -23.85 26.34
CA HIS A 168 -11.22 -23.41 24.94
C HIS A 168 -11.02 -21.90 24.82
N LEU A 169 -11.52 -21.11 25.75
CA LEU A 169 -11.34 -19.65 25.72
C LEU A 169 -9.88 -19.24 25.88
N GLU A 170 -9.15 -19.92 26.77
CA GLU A 170 -7.71 -19.66 26.96
C GLU A 170 -6.91 -20.05 25.70
N LEU A 171 -7.22 -21.20 25.08
CA LEU A 171 -6.61 -21.61 23.80
C LEU A 171 -6.85 -20.56 22.70
N LEU A 172 -8.09 -20.09 22.52
CA LEU A 172 -8.43 -19.13 21.50
C LEU A 172 -7.77 -17.76 21.76
N LYS A 173 -7.73 -17.32 23.02
CA LYS A 173 -7.00 -16.10 23.40
C LYS A 173 -5.52 -16.22 23.12
N PHE A 174 -4.89 -17.32 23.51
CA PHE A 174 -3.48 -17.59 23.23
C PHE A 174 -3.22 -17.58 21.71
N ALA A 175 -4.01 -18.35 20.95
CA ALA A 175 -3.87 -18.39 19.49
C ALA A 175 -4.02 -17.00 18.85
N LYS A 176 -5.01 -16.19 19.31
CA LYS A 176 -5.19 -14.82 18.81
C LYS A 176 -4.01 -13.90 19.08
N GLN A 177 -3.30 -14.11 20.18
CA GLN A 177 -2.10 -13.32 20.53
C GLN A 177 -0.88 -13.64 19.64
N GLN A 178 -0.90 -14.77 18.91
CA GLN A 178 0.21 -15.19 18.05
C GLN A 178 0.18 -14.55 16.66
N GLY A 179 -0.86 -13.77 16.33
CA GLY A 179 -0.95 -13.10 15.02
C GLY A 179 -2.11 -12.13 14.90
N ASP A 180 -2.17 -11.48 13.74
CA ASP A 180 -3.14 -10.42 13.46
C ASP A 180 -4.55 -10.97 13.19
N LYS A 181 -4.63 -12.17 12.61
CA LYS A 181 -5.88 -12.84 12.24
C LYS A 181 -5.89 -14.27 12.74
N LEU A 182 -6.97 -14.64 13.45
CA LEU A 182 -7.21 -16.00 13.89
C LEU A 182 -8.30 -16.64 13.05
N ILE A 183 -8.01 -17.79 12.45
CA ILE A 183 -8.99 -18.66 11.78
C ILE A 183 -9.20 -19.89 12.65
N VAL A 184 -10.47 -20.17 12.98
CA VAL A 184 -10.85 -21.31 13.81
C VAL A 184 -11.67 -22.30 12.97
N GLY A 185 -11.12 -23.49 12.75
CA GLY A 185 -11.83 -24.60 12.14
C GLY A 185 -12.73 -25.30 13.16
N ILE A 186 -14.02 -25.42 12.86
CA ILE A 186 -15.00 -26.10 13.73
C ILE A 186 -15.55 -27.31 13.02
N ASN A 187 -15.62 -28.46 13.71
CA ASN A 187 -16.25 -29.65 13.20
C ASN A 187 -17.77 -29.46 13.06
N SER A 188 -18.37 -29.98 11.99
CA SER A 188 -19.81 -30.04 11.86
C SER A 188 -20.43 -31.03 12.88
N ASP A 189 -21.69 -30.83 13.23
CA ASP A 189 -22.43 -31.71 14.15
C ASP A 189 -22.41 -33.19 13.69
N ALA A 190 -22.51 -33.41 12.38
CA ALA A 190 -22.41 -34.75 11.79
C ALA A 190 -21.02 -35.38 12.02
N SER A 191 -19.95 -34.56 11.94
CA SER A 191 -18.57 -35.03 12.24
C SER A 191 -18.40 -35.33 13.72
N VAL A 192 -18.92 -34.45 14.59
CA VAL A 192 -18.89 -34.64 16.05
C VAL A 192 -19.56 -35.92 16.46
N LYS A 193 -20.81 -36.19 15.94
CA LYS A 193 -21.55 -37.43 16.19
C LYS A 193 -20.77 -38.69 15.76
N ARG A 194 -20.04 -38.63 14.65
CA ARG A 194 -19.20 -39.77 14.22
C ARG A 194 -17.99 -40.01 15.09
N LEU A 195 -17.44 -38.98 15.69
CA LEU A 195 -16.19 -39.04 16.49
C LEU A 195 -16.45 -39.39 17.96
N LYS A 196 -17.57 -38.93 18.50
CA LYS A 196 -17.88 -39.05 19.94
C LYS A 196 -19.06 -39.97 20.26
N GLY A 197 -19.78 -40.45 19.26
CA GLY A 197 -20.95 -41.34 19.41
C GLY A 197 -22.25 -40.56 19.56
#